data_6496cb0551561a1f0ecd8d1f421a537f
#
_entry.id   6496cb0551561a1f0ecd8d1f421a537f
#
_cell.length_a   1.000
_cell.length_b   1.000
_cell.length_c   1.000
_cell.angle_alpha   90.00
_cell.angle_beta   90.00
_cell.angle_gamma   90.00
#
_symmetry.space_group_name_H-M   'P 1'
#
loop_
_entity.id
_entity.type
_entity.pdbx_description
1 polymer ?
#
loop_
_entity_poly.entity_id
_entity_poly.type
_entity_poly.pdbx_seq_one_letter_code
_entity_poly.pdbx_strand_id
1 'polypeptide(L)'
;MLAALPEETLKRLERIAEQRQYRRRQVVHFADQPGDYVYLLCTGRVKIARVSDQGRELTLYLLEDGSLFGETGLLEANDSYELMAETLEDSLVVVFRRSDILAALHQSLPATQALLQLVSERRMLAENQVTDLVFLEVPKRLAKLLLRLHDGVGGSKSGRGGQMLRGKLTHQELANVIGSTRETTTLILNDFKRQGLIDFLGRRILITNRPALEKLVAGGQPR
;
A
#
# COMPACT_ATOMS: atom_id res chain seq x y z
N MET A 1 -3.07 5.33 -15.15
CA MET A 1 -4.32 5.23 -15.90
C MET A 1 -4.87 6.61 -16.28
N LEU A 2 -5.23 7.49 -15.35
CA LEU A 2 -5.83 8.81 -15.68
C LEU A 2 -4.96 9.66 -16.64
N ALA A 3 -3.65 9.67 -16.45
CA ALA A 3 -2.71 10.38 -17.33
C ALA A 3 -2.69 9.86 -18.80
N ALA A 4 -3.29 8.71 -19.08
CA ALA A 4 -3.40 8.15 -20.42
C ALA A 4 -4.76 8.47 -21.07
N LEU A 5 -5.63 9.24 -20.42
CA LEU A 5 -6.88 9.73 -20.99
C LEU A 5 -6.64 10.94 -21.90
N PRO A 6 -7.47 11.13 -22.93
CA PRO A 6 -7.51 12.37 -23.71
C PRO A 6 -7.79 13.58 -22.79
N GLU A 7 -7.18 14.72 -23.10
CA GLU A 7 -7.27 15.93 -22.27
C GLU A 7 -8.72 16.39 -22.02
N GLU A 8 -9.60 16.31 -23.03
CA GLU A 8 -11.02 16.64 -22.87
C GLU A 8 -11.74 15.72 -21.90
N THR A 9 -11.44 14.41 -21.98
CA THR A 9 -12.01 13.41 -21.05
C THR A 9 -11.53 13.65 -19.64
N LEU A 10 -10.23 13.96 -19.46
CA LEU A 10 -9.65 14.28 -18.15
C LEU A 10 -10.31 15.54 -17.56
N LYS A 11 -10.44 16.63 -18.33
CA LYS A 11 -11.13 17.86 -17.90
C LYS A 11 -12.60 17.62 -17.53
N ARG A 12 -13.28 16.72 -18.26
CA ARG A 12 -14.64 16.31 -17.91
C ARG A 12 -14.69 15.60 -16.56
N LEU A 13 -13.81 14.62 -16.34
CA LEU A 13 -13.71 13.89 -15.07
C LEU A 13 -13.37 14.83 -13.91
N GLU A 14 -12.45 15.78 -14.09
CA GLU A 14 -12.09 16.77 -13.07
C GLU A 14 -13.28 17.63 -12.61
N ARG A 15 -14.19 17.99 -13.53
CA ARG A 15 -15.38 18.80 -13.23
C ARG A 15 -16.43 18.08 -12.41
N ILE A 16 -16.52 16.75 -12.54
CA ILE A 16 -17.55 15.92 -11.90
C ILE A 16 -17.01 15.15 -10.70
N ALA A 17 -15.68 15.15 -10.51
CA ALA A 17 -15.02 14.48 -9.42
C ALA A 17 -15.29 15.19 -8.10
N GLU A 18 -15.44 14.43 -7.04
CA GLU A 18 -15.59 14.92 -5.68
C GLU A 18 -14.29 14.78 -4.91
N GLN A 19 -13.84 15.84 -4.23
CA GLN A 19 -12.72 15.76 -3.31
C GLN A 19 -13.22 15.45 -1.90
N ARG A 20 -12.62 14.44 -1.27
CA ARG A 20 -12.90 14.04 0.12
C ARG A 20 -11.62 14.01 0.94
N GLN A 21 -11.70 14.59 2.14
CA GLN A 21 -10.64 14.50 3.14
C GLN A 21 -10.98 13.38 4.13
N TYR A 22 -10.00 12.53 4.39
CA TYR A 22 -10.09 11.45 5.35
C TYR A 22 -9.03 11.64 6.43
N ARG A 23 -9.44 11.52 7.68
CA ARG A 23 -8.50 11.51 8.80
C ARG A 23 -7.80 10.15 8.86
N ARG A 24 -6.66 10.11 9.54
CA ARG A 24 -5.97 8.86 9.84
C ARG A 24 -6.91 7.82 10.46
N ARG A 25 -6.83 6.55 10.01
CA ARG A 25 -7.66 5.41 10.42
C ARG A 25 -9.14 5.56 10.08
N GLN A 26 -9.45 6.28 9.06
CA GLN A 26 -10.79 6.36 8.53
C GLN A 26 -10.93 5.38 7.36
N VAL A 27 -12.00 4.58 7.38
CA VAL A 27 -12.32 3.67 6.29
C VAL A 27 -12.88 4.46 5.12
N VAL A 28 -12.33 4.24 3.93
CA VAL A 28 -12.80 4.83 2.67
C VAL A 28 -13.93 4.00 2.09
N HIS A 29 -13.76 2.67 2.06
CA HIS A 29 -14.80 1.70 1.76
C HIS A 29 -14.52 0.38 2.48
N PHE A 30 -15.56 -0.34 2.82
CA PHE A 30 -15.48 -1.71 3.34
C PHE A 30 -15.50 -2.73 2.19
N ALA A 31 -15.04 -3.95 2.48
CA ALA A 31 -15.36 -5.10 1.65
C ALA A 31 -16.88 -5.30 1.60
N ASP A 32 -17.37 -5.89 0.51
CA ASP A 32 -18.79 -6.20 0.27
C ASP A 32 -19.72 -4.97 0.14
N GLN A 33 -19.19 -3.74 0.22
CA GLN A 33 -19.94 -2.54 -0.16
C GLN A 33 -20.04 -2.40 -1.68
N PRO A 34 -21.14 -1.82 -2.21
CA PRO A 34 -21.29 -1.56 -3.65
C PRO A 34 -20.08 -0.82 -4.22
N GLY A 35 -19.56 -1.32 -5.34
CA GLY A 35 -18.38 -0.81 -6.04
C GLY A 35 -18.69 0.40 -6.93
N ASP A 36 -19.44 1.38 -6.41
CA ASP A 36 -19.96 2.51 -7.18
C ASP A 36 -18.91 3.59 -7.51
N TYR A 37 -17.74 3.52 -6.87
CA TYR A 37 -16.72 4.57 -6.95
C TYR A 37 -15.33 4.01 -7.20
N VAL A 38 -14.53 4.81 -7.90
CA VAL A 38 -13.07 4.64 -8.05
C VAL A 38 -12.40 5.86 -7.42
N TYR A 39 -11.28 5.64 -6.79
CA TYR A 39 -10.61 6.62 -5.95
C TYR A 39 -9.20 6.91 -6.45
N LEU A 40 -8.80 8.18 -6.43
CA LEU A 40 -7.42 8.62 -6.64
C LEU A 40 -6.90 9.22 -5.34
N LEU A 41 -5.85 8.63 -4.78
CA LEU A 41 -5.14 9.18 -3.63
C LEU A 41 -4.26 10.34 -4.08
N CYS A 42 -4.65 11.58 -3.78
CA CYS A 42 -3.87 12.77 -4.12
C CYS A 42 -2.70 12.97 -3.17
N THR A 43 -2.97 12.88 -1.87
CA THR A 43 -1.95 12.97 -0.81
C THR A 43 -2.32 12.05 0.34
N GLY A 44 -1.30 11.52 1.00
CA GLY A 44 -1.48 10.65 2.17
C GLY A 44 -1.09 9.21 1.89
N ARG A 45 -1.68 8.30 2.65
CA ARG A 45 -1.42 6.86 2.53
C ARG A 45 -2.66 6.05 2.86
N VAL A 46 -2.96 5.06 2.03
CA VAL A 46 -4.08 4.14 2.20
C VAL A 46 -3.55 2.71 2.20
N LYS A 47 -4.05 1.88 3.12
CA LYS A 47 -3.87 0.44 3.05
C LYS A 47 -5.08 -0.20 2.41
N ILE A 48 -4.84 -1.23 1.61
CA ILE A 48 -5.86 -2.14 1.09
C ILE A 48 -5.68 -3.48 1.79
N ALA A 49 -6.72 -3.94 2.46
CA ALA A 49 -6.63 -5.07 3.35
C ALA A 49 -7.83 -6.02 3.22
N ARG A 50 -7.57 -7.29 3.48
CA ARG A 50 -8.61 -8.30 3.73
C ARG A 50 -8.74 -8.51 5.24
N VAL A 51 -9.97 -8.53 5.71
CA VAL A 51 -10.30 -8.84 7.11
C VAL A 51 -11.00 -10.19 7.12
N SER A 52 -10.53 -11.10 7.95
CA SER A 52 -11.20 -12.39 8.15
C SER A 52 -12.40 -12.26 9.07
N ASP A 53 -13.28 -13.29 9.10
CA ASP A 53 -14.44 -13.39 10.00
C ASP A 53 -14.05 -13.30 11.49
N GLN A 54 -12.79 -13.65 11.81
CA GLN A 54 -12.24 -13.53 13.16
C GLN A 54 -11.62 -12.14 13.47
N GLY A 55 -11.78 -11.18 12.56
CA GLY A 55 -11.24 -9.83 12.69
C GLY A 55 -9.73 -9.72 12.47
N ARG A 56 -9.06 -10.77 11.96
CA ARG A 56 -7.64 -10.69 11.59
C ARG A 56 -7.50 -9.96 10.27
N GLU A 57 -6.61 -9.00 10.24
CA GLU A 57 -6.32 -8.19 9.05
C GLU A 57 -5.03 -8.64 8.37
N LEU A 58 -5.08 -8.79 7.04
CA LEU A 58 -3.93 -8.91 6.18
C LEU A 58 -3.91 -7.72 5.20
N THR A 59 -2.90 -6.87 5.31
CA THR A 59 -2.69 -5.75 4.38
C THR A 59 -1.99 -6.25 3.13
N LEU A 60 -2.66 -6.11 1.98
CA LEU A 60 -2.13 -6.54 0.68
C LEU A 60 -1.33 -5.43 0.00
N TYR A 61 -1.83 -4.20 0.07
CA TYR A 61 -1.20 -3.04 -0.58
C TYR A 61 -1.08 -1.87 0.38
N LEU A 62 0.03 -1.14 0.26
CA LEU A 62 0.22 0.19 0.84
C LEU A 62 0.30 1.16 -0.33
N LEU A 63 -0.71 2.01 -0.44
CA LEU A 63 -0.86 2.98 -1.52
C LEU A 63 -0.33 4.33 -1.09
N GLU A 64 0.36 4.99 -2.02
CA GLU A 64 0.95 6.32 -1.85
C GLU A 64 0.33 7.31 -2.84
N ASP A 65 0.73 8.58 -2.74
CA ASP A 65 0.28 9.67 -3.60
C ASP A 65 0.28 9.26 -5.09
N GLY A 66 -0.80 9.57 -5.80
CA GLY A 66 -1.01 9.22 -7.22
C GLY A 66 -1.60 7.82 -7.45
N SER A 67 -1.79 7.01 -6.40
CA SER A 67 -2.37 5.67 -6.53
C SER A 67 -3.88 5.73 -6.79
N LEU A 68 -4.34 4.94 -7.79
CA LEU A 68 -5.75 4.68 -8.01
C LEU A 68 -6.15 3.42 -7.22
N PHE A 69 -7.36 3.39 -6.64
CA PHE A 69 -7.90 2.21 -5.96
C PHE A 69 -9.43 2.12 -6.08
N GLY A 70 -10.01 1.00 -5.64
CA GLY A 70 -11.42 0.69 -5.87
C GLY A 70 -11.73 0.19 -7.28
N GLU A 71 -10.69 -0.17 -8.05
CA GLU A 71 -10.78 -0.67 -9.43
C GLU A 71 -11.48 -2.02 -9.53
N THR A 72 -11.55 -2.79 -8.44
CA THR A 72 -12.31 -4.05 -8.41
C THR A 72 -13.80 -3.82 -8.63
N GLY A 73 -14.33 -2.67 -8.23
CA GLY A 73 -15.69 -2.25 -8.53
C GLY A 73 -15.95 -1.97 -10.02
N LEU A 74 -14.93 -1.89 -10.90
CA LEU A 74 -15.11 -1.71 -12.34
C LEU A 74 -15.49 -3.02 -13.06
N LEU A 75 -15.33 -4.18 -12.42
CA LEU A 75 -15.65 -5.48 -13.00
C LEU A 75 -17.16 -5.75 -12.84
N GLU A 76 -17.83 -6.06 -13.94
CA GLU A 76 -19.29 -6.34 -13.94
C GLU A 76 -19.67 -7.57 -13.10
N ALA A 77 -18.73 -8.51 -12.94
CA ALA A 77 -18.95 -9.73 -12.15
C ALA A 77 -19.01 -9.47 -10.64
N ASN A 78 -18.49 -8.34 -10.16
CA ASN A 78 -18.41 -8.00 -8.74
C ASN A 78 -18.98 -6.58 -8.54
N ASP A 79 -20.28 -6.51 -8.22
CA ASP A 79 -20.91 -5.21 -7.89
C ASP A 79 -20.42 -4.64 -6.55
N SER A 80 -19.45 -5.26 -5.91
CA SER A 80 -18.91 -4.86 -4.61
C SER A 80 -17.38 -4.80 -4.58
N TYR A 81 -16.82 -4.08 -3.59
CA TYR A 81 -15.40 -4.13 -3.30
C TYR A 81 -15.04 -5.46 -2.64
N GLU A 82 -13.94 -6.07 -3.06
CA GLU A 82 -13.45 -7.32 -2.45
C GLU A 82 -12.61 -7.08 -1.19
N LEU A 83 -12.08 -5.87 -1.03
CA LEU A 83 -11.11 -5.50 -0.01
C LEU A 83 -11.56 -4.21 0.68
N MET A 84 -11.11 -4.02 1.92
CA MET A 84 -11.28 -2.78 2.66
C MET A 84 -10.16 -1.79 2.32
N ALA A 85 -10.51 -0.50 2.19
CA ALA A 85 -9.55 0.59 2.11
C ALA A 85 -9.63 1.47 3.36
N GLU A 86 -8.50 1.69 4.04
CA GLU A 86 -8.38 2.53 5.24
C GLU A 86 -7.15 3.42 5.16
N THR A 87 -7.29 4.67 5.59
CA THR A 87 -6.20 5.64 5.62
C THR A 87 -5.21 5.38 6.75
N LEU A 88 -3.92 5.47 6.48
CA LEU A 88 -2.84 5.37 7.46
C LEU A 88 -2.36 6.71 8.00
N GLU A 89 -2.70 7.78 7.30
CA GLU A 89 -2.47 9.19 7.68
C GLU A 89 -3.58 10.06 7.10
N ASP A 90 -3.65 11.35 7.48
CA ASP A 90 -4.61 12.28 6.91
C ASP A 90 -4.41 12.33 5.39
N SER A 91 -5.47 12.12 4.64
CA SER A 91 -5.39 11.85 3.20
C SER A 91 -6.43 12.67 2.44
N LEU A 92 -6.03 13.14 1.25
CA LEU A 92 -6.91 13.76 0.28
C LEU A 92 -7.17 12.77 -0.87
N VAL A 93 -8.43 12.49 -1.12
CA VAL A 93 -8.86 11.52 -2.13
C VAL A 93 -9.83 12.17 -3.09
N VAL A 94 -9.62 11.98 -4.38
CA VAL A 94 -10.59 12.33 -5.44
C VAL A 94 -11.41 11.09 -5.77
N VAL A 95 -12.72 11.26 -5.79
CA VAL A 95 -13.71 10.19 -5.96
C VAL A 95 -14.38 10.36 -7.31
N PHE A 96 -14.40 9.29 -8.11
CA PHE A 96 -15.08 9.23 -9.40
C PHE A 96 -16.19 8.19 -9.34
N ARG A 97 -17.31 8.44 -9.99
CA ARG A 97 -18.33 7.41 -10.18
C ARG A 97 -17.80 6.31 -11.12
N ARG A 98 -18.14 5.06 -10.82
CA ARG A 98 -17.84 3.90 -11.67
C ARG A 98 -18.22 4.12 -13.13
N SER A 99 -19.47 4.60 -13.37
CA SER A 99 -19.99 4.84 -14.70
C SER A 99 -19.14 5.83 -15.51
N ASP A 100 -18.62 6.88 -14.89
CA ASP A 100 -17.81 7.89 -15.56
C ASP A 100 -16.43 7.36 -15.95
N ILE A 101 -15.83 6.54 -15.09
CA ILE A 101 -14.56 5.86 -15.37
C ILE A 101 -14.74 4.84 -16.51
N LEU A 102 -15.80 4.02 -16.45
CA LEU A 102 -16.09 3.06 -17.52
C LEU A 102 -16.29 3.77 -18.88
N ALA A 103 -17.08 4.87 -18.91
CA ALA A 103 -17.25 5.65 -20.11
C ALA A 103 -15.93 6.24 -20.65
N ALA A 104 -15.01 6.66 -19.76
CA ALA A 104 -13.69 7.15 -20.15
C ALA A 104 -12.79 6.03 -20.69
N LEU A 105 -12.83 4.85 -20.09
CA LEU A 105 -12.07 3.67 -20.56
C LEU A 105 -12.53 3.19 -21.93
N HIS A 106 -13.84 3.17 -22.19
CA HIS A 106 -14.39 2.83 -23.50
C HIS A 106 -13.90 3.75 -24.63
N GLN A 107 -13.56 4.98 -24.32
CA GLN A 107 -13.09 5.98 -25.29
C GLN A 107 -11.55 6.02 -25.43
N SER A 108 -10.81 5.27 -24.62
CA SER A 108 -9.34 5.35 -24.57
C SER A 108 -8.67 3.99 -24.37
N LEU A 109 -8.22 3.40 -25.47
CA LEU A 109 -7.42 2.18 -25.41
C LEU A 109 -6.16 2.32 -24.54
N PRO A 110 -5.39 3.44 -24.60
CA PRO A 110 -4.23 3.63 -23.73
C PRO A 110 -4.60 3.64 -22.23
N ALA A 111 -5.73 4.23 -21.85
CA ALA A 111 -6.19 4.23 -20.45
C ALA A 111 -6.63 2.83 -19.99
N THR A 112 -7.28 2.06 -20.88
CA THR A 112 -7.65 0.66 -20.63
C THR A 112 -6.40 -0.22 -20.47
N GLN A 113 -5.39 -0.04 -21.31
CA GLN A 113 -4.10 -0.75 -21.16
C GLN A 113 -3.41 -0.40 -19.84
N ALA A 114 -3.42 0.88 -19.46
CA ALA A 114 -2.85 1.31 -18.17
C ALA A 114 -3.63 0.75 -16.96
N LEU A 115 -4.94 0.54 -17.06
CA LEU A 115 -5.72 -0.17 -16.04
C LEU A 115 -5.33 -1.65 -15.98
N LEU A 116 -5.18 -2.34 -17.10
CA LEU A 116 -4.72 -3.73 -17.16
C LEU A 116 -3.33 -3.89 -16.55
N GLN A 117 -2.43 -2.94 -16.82
CA GLN A 117 -1.11 -2.91 -16.19
C GLN A 117 -1.22 -2.77 -14.67
N LEU A 118 -2.03 -1.82 -14.16
CA LEU A 118 -2.27 -1.63 -12.73
C LEU A 118 -2.77 -2.93 -12.07
N VAL A 119 -3.74 -3.60 -12.67
CA VAL A 119 -4.30 -4.87 -12.14
C VAL A 119 -3.25 -5.97 -12.16
N SER A 120 -2.44 -6.07 -13.24
CA SER A 120 -1.35 -7.03 -13.34
C SER A 120 -0.27 -6.82 -12.29
N GLU A 121 0.12 -5.57 -12.03
CA GLU A 121 1.09 -5.20 -10.98
C GLU A 121 0.56 -5.59 -9.59
N ARG A 122 -0.72 -5.36 -9.31
CA ARG A 122 -1.35 -5.76 -8.04
C ARG A 122 -1.41 -7.27 -7.87
N ARG A 123 -1.75 -8.01 -8.92
CA ARG A 123 -1.71 -9.45 -8.91
C ARG A 123 -0.30 -9.95 -8.57
N MET A 124 0.74 -9.44 -9.23
CA MET A 124 2.13 -9.80 -8.96
C MET A 124 2.54 -9.48 -7.50
N LEU A 125 2.10 -8.35 -6.95
CA LEU A 125 2.37 -8.01 -5.55
C LEU A 125 1.71 -9.01 -4.59
N ALA A 126 0.46 -9.40 -4.85
CA ALA A 126 -0.25 -10.40 -4.05
C ALA A 126 0.42 -11.79 -4.17
N GLU A 127 0.79 -12.23 -5.37
CA GLU A 127 1.51 -13.50 -5.60
C GLU A 127 2.85 -13.52 -4.85
N ASN A 128 3.61 -12.43 -4.91
CA ASN A 128 4.85 -12.28 -4.16
C ASN A 128 4.62 -12.35 -2.64
N GLN A 129 3.55 -11.73 -2.14
CA GLN A 129 3.21 -11.79 -0.72
C GLN A 129 2.83 -13.22 -0.28
N VAL A 130 2.07 -13.95 -1.09
CA VAL A 130 1.77 -15.37 -0.83
C VAL A 130 3.06 -16.18 -0.79
N THR A 131 3.96 -16.00 -1.77
CA THR A 131 5.28 -16.63 -1.80
C THR A 131 6.09 -16.34 -0.53
N ASP A 132 6.10 -15.07 -0.10
CA ASP A 132 6.81 -14.67 1.11
C ASP A 132 6.19 -15.30 2.37
N LEU A 133 4.86 -15.40 2.46
CA LEU A 133 4.17 -16.01 3.58
C LEU A 133 4.46 -17.51 3.70
N VAL A 134 4.64 -18.20 2.57
CA VAL A 134 4.90 -19.65 2.53
C VAL A 134 6.38 -19.98 2.76
N PHE A 135 7.28 -19.22 2.14
CA PHE A 135 8.69 -19.61 2.08
C PHE A 135 9.62 -18.79 2.98
N LEU A 136 9.21 -17.63 3.48
CA LEU A 136 10.05 -16.80 4.32
C LEU A 136 9.60 -16.80 5.78
N GLU A 137 10.57 -16.92 6.67
CA GLU A 137 10.37 -16.70 8.11
C GLU A 137 10.00 -15.22 8.39
N VAL A 138 9.29 -14.98 9.51
CA VAL A 138 8.79 -13.65 9.89
C VAL A 138 9.89 -12.57 9.91
N PRO A 139 11.12 -12.82 10.44
CA PRO A 139 12.20 -11.82 10.39
C PRO A 139 12.58 -11.42 8.97
N LYS A 140 12.65 -12.37 8.03
CA LYS A 140 12.97 -12.10 6.63
C LYS A 140 11.87 -11.31 5.94
N ARG A 141 10.58 -11.62 6.21
CA ARG A 141 9.44 -10.86 5.70
C ARG A 141 9.47 -9.41 6.20
N LEU A 142 9.78 -9.21 7.50
CA LEU A 142 9.90 -7.87 8.06
C LEU A 142 11.07 -7.10 7.44
N ALA A 143 12.24 -7.71 7.29
CA ALA A 143 13.39 -7.08 6.65
C ALA A 143 13.08 -6.68 5.20
N LYS A 144 12.44 -7.57 4.42
CA LYS A 144 11.99 -7.30 3.04
C LYS A 144 10.99 -6.14 2.97
N LEU A 145 10.04 -6.09 3.91
CA LEU A 145 9.08 -4.99 4.01
C LEU A 145 9.79 -3.66 4.29
N LEU A 146 10.72 -3.63 5.26
CA LEU A 146 11.47 -2.42 5.61
C LEU A 146 12.30 -1.90 4.43
N LEU A 147 12.96 -2.80 3.68
CA LEU A 147 13.70 -2.44 2.46
C LEU A 147 12.76 -1.85 1.39
N ARG A 148 11.61 -2.48 1.14
CA ARG A 148 10.61 -1.97 0.19
C ARG A 148 10.07 -0.59 0.57
N LEU A 149 9.76 -0.37 1.84
CA LEU A 149 9.30 0.93 2.35
C LEU A 149 10.39 2.02 2.28
N HIS A 150 11.64 1.59 2.31
CA HIS A 150 12.78 2.48 2.16
C HIS A 150 12.99 2.89 0.69
N ASP A 151 12.81 1.97 -0.27
CA ASP A 151 13.01 2.21 -1.70
C ASP A 151 11.85 2.97 -2.35
N GLY A 152 10.68 3.04 -1.69
CA GLY A 152 9.53 3.84 -2.12
C GLY A 152 9.86 5.34 -2.17
N VAL A 153 9.17 6.07 -3.05
CA VAL A 153 9.37 7.50 -3.28
C VAL A 153 9.20 8.28 -1.98
N GLY A 154 10.27 8.90 -1.48
CA GLY A 154 10.22 9.85 -0.36
C GLY A 154 10.95 9.50 0.93
N GLY A 155 11.84 8.50 0.92
CA GLY A 155 12.77 8.32 2.03
C GLY A 155 13.70 9.52 2.15
N SER A 156 13.66 10.27 3.26
CA SER A 156 14.56 11.39 3.49
C SER A 156 15.85 10.93 4.16
N LYS A 157 17.00 11.40 3.67
CA LYS A 157 18.28 11.18 4.35
C LYS A 157 18.23 11.83 5.73
N SER A 158 18.47 11.05 6.77
CA SER A 158 18.67 11.57 8.12
C SER A 158 20.12 12.04 8.26
N GLY A 159 20.34 13.19 8.88
CA GLY A 159 21.69 13.69 9.19
C GLY A 159 22.54 12.79 10.11
N ARG A 160 21.99 11.65 10.56
CA ARG A 160 22.68 10.63 11.38
C ARG A 160 23.13 9.40 10.58
N GLY A 161 23.30 9.51 9.26
CA GLY A 161 23.91 8.44 8.46
C GLY A 161 22.99 7.28 8.04
N GLY A 162 21.65 7.39 8.27
CA GLY A 162 20.67 6.40 7.82
C GLY A 162 19.54 7.04 7.03
N GLN A 163 18.73 6.23 6.34
CA GLN A 163 17.56 6.70 5.62
C GLN A 163 16.30 6.34 6.41
N MET A 164 15.45 7.35 6.63
CA MET A 164 14.21 7.22 7.38
C MET A 164 13.09 6.68 6.49
N LEU A 165 12.34 5.72 7.00
CA LEU A 165 11.14 5.25 6.30
C LEU A 165 10.11 6.37 6.19
N ARG A 166 9.45 6.46 5.05
CA ARG A 166 8.33 7.39 4.86
C ARG A 166 7.15 6.98 5.75
N GLY A 167 6.60 7.97 6.46
CA GLY A 167 5.44 7.80 7.33
C GLY A 167 5.74 7.11 8.66
N LYS A 168 4.69 7.01 9.47
CA LYS A 168 4.73 6.39 10.80
C LYS A 168 3.85 5.14 10.77
N LEU A 169 4.45 3.98 10.53
CA LEU A 169 3.73 2.71 10.66
C LEU A 169 3.87 2.21 12.11
N THR A 170 2.76 1.81 12.68
CA THR A 170 2.74 1.12 13.99
C THR A 170 3.23 -0.32 13.83
N HIS A 171 3.65 -0.95 14.93
CA HIS A 171 4.01 -2.38 14.93
C HIS A 171 2.84 -3.27 14.49
N GLN A 172 1.58 -2.87 14.77
CA GLN A 172 0.40 -3.57 14.29
C GLN A 172 0.25 -3.45 12.77
N GLU A 173 0.42 -2.25 12.21
CA GLU A 173 0.35 -2.04 10.75
C GLU A 173 1.45 -2.84 10.02
N LEU A 174 2.67 -2.89 10.56
CA LEU A 174 3.74 -3.75 10.04
C LEU A 174 3.37 -5.23 10.16
N ALA A 175 2.85 -5.66 11.30
CA ALA A 175 2.41 -7.03 11.54
C ALA A 175 1.35 -7.48 10.53
N ASN A 176 0.37 -6.64 10.24
CA ASN A 176 -0.68 -6.90 9.28
C ASN A 176 -0.15 -7.07 7.84
N VAL A 177 0.91 -6.36 7.46
CA VAL A 177 1.53 -6.53 6.13
C VAL A 177 2.31 -7.83 6.04
N ILE A 178 3.05 -8.22 7.10
CA ILE A 178 3.90 -9.41 7.07
C ILE A 178 3.17 -10.69 7.50
N GLY A 179 1.87 -10.62 7.78
CA GLY A 179 1.07 -11.76 8.25
C GLY A 179 1.58 -12.34 9.57
N SER A 180 1.77 -11.47 10.58
CA SER A 180 2.28 -11.84 11.90
C SER A 180 1.48 -11.16 13.02
N THR A 181 1.86 -11.38 14.28
CA THR A 181 1.29 -10.66 15.42
C THR A 181 2.10 -9.41 15.75
N ARG A 182 1.46 -8.45 16.40
CA ARG A 182 2.12 -7.24 16.89
C ARG A 182 3.27 -7.56 17.85
N GLU A 183 3.07 -8.54 18.73
CA GLU A 183 4.05 -8.98 19.72
C GLU A 183 5.30 -9.53 19.05
N THR A 184 5.12 -10.48 18.11
CA THR A 184 6.22 -11.06 17.33
C THR A 184 6.96 -9.99 16.54
N THR A 185 6.23 -9.08 15.88
CA THR A 185 6.83 -7.98 15.13
C THR A 185 7.64 -7.05 16.03
N THR A 186 7.14 -6.75 17.23
CA THR A 186 7.84 -5.93 18.23
C THR A 186 9.14 -6.59 18.70
N LEU A 187 9.13 -7.90 18.96
CA LEU A 187 10.33 -8.65 19.35
C LEU A 187 11.39 -8.61 18.25
N ILE A 188 11.00 -8.82 17.00
CA ILE A 188 11.93 -8.81 15.87
C ILE A 188 12.50 -7.40 15.62
N LEU A 189 11.68 -6.35 15.71
CA LEU A 189 12.17 -4.97 15.58
C LEU A 189 13.19 -4.62 16.67
N ASN A 190 12.96 -5.04 17.91
CA ASN A 190 13.93 -4.84 19.00
C ASN A 190 15.21 -5.64 18.76
N ASP A 191 15.11 -6.84 18.22
CA ASP A 191 16.27 -7.63 17.85
C ASP A 191 17.07 -6.98 16.69
N PHE A 192 16.42 -6.49 15.66
CA PHE A 192 17.04 -5.73 14.56
C PHE A 192 17.76 -4.47 15.08
N LYS A 193 17.15 -3.77 16.05
CA LYS A 193 17.81 -2.62 16.70
C LYS A 193 19.06 -3.06 17.47
N ARG A 194 18.99 -4.15 18.26
CA ARG A 194 20.12 -4.68 19.02
C ARG A 194 21.28 -5.10 18.11
N GLN A 195 20.98 -5.62 16.90
CA GLN A 195 21.95 -5.98 15.89
C GLN A 195 22.47 -4.79 15.06
N GLY A 196 21.98 -3.57 15.31
CA GLY A 196 22.38 -2.38 14.58
C GLY A 196 21.88 -2.33 13.13
N LEU A 197 20.85 -3.09 12.78
CA LEU A 197 20.23 -3.10 11.45
C LEU A 197 19.32 -1.90 11.25
N ILE A 198 18.62 -1.52 12.32
CA ILE A 198 17.69 -0.37 12.37
C ILE A 198 17.89 0.42 13.65
N ASP A 199 17.36 1.64 13.68
CA ASP A 199 17.15 2.42 14.91
C ASP A 199 15.77 3.10 14.87
N PHE A 200 15.36 3.69 15.99
CA PHE A 200 14.12 4.46 16.10
C PHE A 200 14.40 5.93 16.34
N LEU A 201 13.80 6.78 15.54
CA LEU A 201 13.75 8.23 15.76
C LEU A 201 12.31 8.63 16.11
N GLY A 202 12.01 8.66 17.39
CA GLY A 202 10.63 8.77 17.89
C GLY A 202 9.81 7.55 17.45
N ARG A 203 8.78 7.78 16.63
CA ARG A 203 7.91 6.71 16.08
C ARG A 203 8.30 6.28 14.65
N ARG A 204 9.43 6.72 14.14
CA ARG A 204 9.90 6.38 12.79
C ARG A 204 11.04 5.38 12.87
N ILE A 205 11.06 4.45 11.94
CA ILE A 205 12.14 3.47 11.79
C ILE A 205 13.20 4.06 10.86
N LEU A 206 14.45 3.95 11.27
CA LEU A 206 15.64 4.32 10.53
C LEU A 206 16.41 3.06 10.15
N ILE A 207 16.67 2.83 8.88
CA ILE A 207 17.58 1.76 8.45
C ILE A 207 19.01 2.27 8.61
N THR A 208 19.77 1.61 9.50
CA THR A 208 21.17 1.92 9.82
C THR A 208 22.15 1.05 9.05
N ASN A 209 21.77 -0.18 8.70
CA ASN A 209 22.61 -1.12 7.96
C ASN A 209 21.79 -1.85 6.88
N ARG A 210 21.59 -1.18 5.74
CA ARG A 210 20.87 -1.74 4.60
C ARG A 210 21.51 -3.04 4.05
N PRO A 211 22.85 -3.12 3.83
CA PRO A 211 23.46 -4.33 3.29
C PRO A 211 23.22 -5.57 4.17
N ALA A 212 23.21 -5.39 5.50
CA ALA A 212 22.94 -6.49 6.42
C ALA A 212 21.47 -6.95 6.37
N LEU A 213 20.51 -6.04 6.19
CA LEU A 213 19.10 -6.40 5.95
C LEU A 213 18.94 -7.16 4.63
N GLU A 214 19.59 -6.71 3.54
CA GLU A 214 19.58 -7.39 2.25
C GLU A 214 20.17 -8.82 2.35
N LYS A 215 21.27 -8.97 3.08
CA LYS A 215 21.88 -10.27 3.34
C LYS A 215 20.96 -11.21 4.13
N LEU A 216 20.23 -10.66 5.12
CA LEU A 216 19.26 -11.44 5.89
C LEU A 216 18.14 -11.98 5.01
N VAL A 217 17.62 -11.16 4.08
CA VAL A 217 16.58 -11.58 3.12
C VAL A 217 17.11 -12.65 2.18
N ALA A 218 18.35 -12.53 1.70
CA ALA A 218 18.98 -13.49 0.81
C ALA A 218 19.34 -14.85 1.45
N GLY A 219 19.10 -15.02 2.76
CA GLY A 219 19.35 -16.28 3.47
C GLY A 219 20.71 -16.37 4.18
N GLY A 220 21.52 -15.29 4.18
CA GLY A 220 22.73 -15.20 4.99
C GLY A 220 22.41 -14.82 6.43
N GLN A 221 22.96 -15.54 7.42
CA GLN A 221 22.95 -15.04 8.79
C GLN A 221 23.82 -13.78 8.89
N PRO A 222 23.36 -12.71 9.55
CA PRO A 222 24.23 -11.60 9.90
C PRO A 222 25.34 -12.14 10.82
N ARG A 223 26.59 -11.84 10.49
CA ARG A 223 27.76 -12.13 11.36
C ARG A 223 27.81 -11.13 12.50
#